data_99fad81ac841f279049870c598f39d67
#
_entry.id   99fad81ac841f279049870c598f39d67
#
_cell.length_a   1.000
_cell.length_b   1.000
_cell.length_c   1.000
_cell.angle_alpha   90.00
_cell.angle_beta   90.00
_cell.angle_gamma   90.00
#
_symmetry.space_group_name_H-M   'P 1'
#
loop_
_entity.id
_entity.type
_entity.pdbx_description
1 polymer ?
#
loop_
_entity_poly.entity_id
_entity_poly.type
_entity_poly.pdbx_seq_one_letter_code
_entity_poly.pdbx_strand_id
1 'polypeptide(L)'
;MKETKFHWKEADHWFTIKLQPWLDVGCGNNKHIDCLGIDKRQLEGVDLVHDVENIPWPFKDESCSMILLNHLIEHIKPWLTIDFMNECWRVLEFNGLLILVTPYGFSLRHFQDPTHCNPWVESTPFYFVPGNNLYDIYKPKQWTIEKLIYAVDGDLGVAMRKIEDISPETEKEVRNKWKHVYMGAKKTPYNREIMKVHV
;
A
#
# COMPACT_ATOMS: atom_id res chain seq x y z
N MET A 1 22.72 -9.72 -4.76
CA MET A 1 22.25 -8.52 -4.03
C MET A 1 22.36 -7.34 -4.98
N LYS A 2 21.25 -6.70 -5.34
CA LYS A 2 21.28 -5.48 -6.16
C LYS A 2 21.66 -4.30 -5.24
N GLU A 3 22.66 -3.50 -5.61
CA GLU A 3 22.97 -2.27 -4.91
C GLU A 3 21.98 -1.21 -5.38
N THR A 4 21.22 -0.62 -4.46
CA THR A 4 20.30 0.48 -4.76
C THR A 4 20.95 1.79 -4.35
N LYS A 5 21.07 2.75 -5.29
CA LYS A 5 21.62 4.07 -5.05
C LYS A 5 20.48 5.06 -4.85
N PHE A 6 20.49 5.75 -3.73
CA PHE A 6 19.55 6.83 -3.41
C PHE A 6 20.22 8.18 -3.60
N HIS A 7 19.51 9.12 -4.20
CA HIS A 7 19.96 10.51 -4.36
C HIS A 7 19.15 11.42 -3.45
N TRP A 8 19.83 12.05 -2.51
CA TRP A 8 19.25 13.07 -1.65
C TRP A 8 19.46 14.44 -2.29
N LYS A 9 18.39 15.09 -2.78
CA LYS A 9 18.47 16.36 -3.52
C LYS A 9 19.05 17.54 -2.72
N GLU A 10 18.94 17.52 -1.40
CA GLU A 10 19.38 18.63 -0.54
C GLU A 10 20.81 18.49 -0.02
N ALA A 11 21.43 17.31 -0.13
CA ALA A 11 22.75 17.04 0.45
C ALA A 11 23.83 16.64 -0.55
N ASP A 12 23.52 16.52 -1.84
CA ASP A 12 24.45 16.05 -2.90
C ASP A 12 25.17 14.72 -2.54
N HIS A 13 24.56 13.89 -1.69
CA HIS A 13 25.15 12.66 -1.20
C HIS A 13 24.48 11.45 -1.83
N TRP A 14 25.31 10.56 -2.40
CA TRP A 14 24.88 9.26 -2.85
C TRP A 14 25.08 8.25 -1.71
N PHE A 15 24.01 7.66 -1.22
CA PHE A 15 24.10 6.54 -0.30
C PHE A 15 24.04 5.23 -1.10
N THR A 16 25.10 4.44 -0.98
CA THR A 16 25.07 3.05 -1.45
C THR A 16 24.65 2.20 -0.24
N ILE A 17 23.38 1.84 -0.19
CA ILE A 17 22.89 0.93 0.85
C ILE A 17 22.88 -0.47 0.25
N LYS A 18 23.53 -1.43 0.93
CA LYS A 18 23.34 -2.86 0.66
C LYS A 18 21.98 -3.24 1.24
N LEU A 19 20.94 -3.04 0.46
CA LEU A 19 19.58 -3.27 0.92
C LEU A 19 19.02 -4.58 0.40
N GLN A 20 18.38 -5.26 1.30
CA GLN A 20 17.09 -5.87 1.00
C GLN A 20 16.15 -4.71 0.66
N PRO A 21 15.59 -4.61 -0.53
CA PRO A 21 14.90 -3.41 -1.00
C PRO A 21 13.46 -3.34 -0.47
N TRP A 22 13.32 -3.24 0.83
CA TRP A 22 12.05 -3.09 1.52
C TRP A 22 11.97 -1.70 2.13
N LEU A 23 10.81 -1.05 1.97
CA LEU A 23 10.54 0.26 2.56
C LEU A 23 9.43 0.11 3.59
N ASP A 24 9.63 0.71 4.75
CA ASP A 24 8.59 0.90 5.77
C ASP A 24 8.21 2.37 5.77
N VAL A 25 7.09 2.68 5.13
CA VAL A 25 6.65 4.05 4.85
C VAL A 25 5.68 4.51 5.91
N GLY A 26 6.00 5.62 6.59
CA GLY A 26 5.32 6.07 7.79
C GLY A 26 5.69 5.24 9.02
N CYS A 27 6.94 4.78 9.11
CA CYS A 27 7.39 3.78 10.09
C CYS A 27 7.29 4.24 11.56
N GLY A 28 7.21 5.56 11.81
CA GLY A 28 7.21 6.08 13.17
C GLY A 28 8.42 5.60 13.99
N ASN A 29 8.18 5.27 15.25
CA ASN A 29 9.19 4.68 16.15
C ASN A 29 9.30 3.15 16.04
N ASN A 30 8.46 2.51 15.24
CA ASN A 30 8.33 1.06 15.18
C ASN A 30 8.71 0.51 13.80
N LYS A 31 9.80 1.03 13.25
CA LYS A 31 10.31 0.57 11.95
C LYS A 31 10.52 -0.94 11.93
N HIS A 32 10.07 -1.59 10.88
CA HIS A 32 10.36 -3.00 10.64
C HIS A 32 11.88 -3.21 10.45
N ILE A 33 12.43 -4.25 11.09
CA ILE A 33 13.87 -4.43 11.26
C ILE A 33 14.66 -4.51 9.94
N ASP A 34 14.06 -5.11 8.92
CA ASP A 34 14.72 -5.33 7.61
C ASP A 34 14.36 -4.26 6.57
N CYS A 35 13.74 -3.15 6.99
CA CYS A 35 13.28 -2.09 6.11
C CYS A 35 14.11 -0.82 6.24
N LEU A 36 14.14 -0.04 5.17
CA LEU A 36 14.46 1.38 5.22
C LEU A 36 13.21 2.13 5.68
N GLY A 37 13.29 2.80 6.83
CA GLY A 37 12.17 3.52 7.43
C GLY A 37 12.09 4.96 6.95
N ILE A 38 10.88 5.34 6.53
CA ILE A 38 10.57 6.71 6.11
C ILE A 38 9.48 7.26 7.02
N ASP A 39 9.67 8.46 7.55
CA ASP A 39 8.64 9.21 8.28
C ASP A 39 8.86 10.71 8.08
N LYS A 40 7.80 11.50 8.16
CA LYS A 40 7.90 12.97 8.10
C LYS A 40 8.55 13.58 9.34
N ARG A 41 8.61 12.82 10.44
CA ARG A 41 9.20 13.25 11.71
C ARG A 41 10.59 12.66 11.87
N GLN A 42 11.51 13.43 12.45
CA GLN A 42 12.83 12.93 12.85
C GLN A 42 12.67 12.12 14.15
N LEU A 43 12.58 10.78 14.01
CA LEU A 43 12.41 9.85 15.15
C LEU A 43 13.55 8.84 15.16
N GLU A 44 13.73 8.18 16.32
CA GLU A 44 14.69 7.07 16.43
C GLU A 44 14.28 5.94 15.46
N GLY A 45 15.24 5.44 14.68
CA GLY A 45 15.01 4.39 13.69
C GLY A 45 14.52 4.88 12.33
N VAL A 46 14.17 6.16 12.14
CA VAL A 46 13.87 6.74 10.83
C VAL A 46 15.17 6.93 10.06
N ASP A 47 15.27 6.29 8.90
CA ASP A 47 16.45 6.38 8.04
C ASP A 47 16.35 7.57 7.08
N LEU A 48 15.14 7.93 6.67
CA LEU A 48 14.85 9.03 5.77
C LEU A 48 13.69 9.87 6.29
N VAL A 49 13.97 11.15 6.59
CA VAL A 49 12.92 12.11 6.94
C VAL A 49 12.33 12.68 5.67
N HIS A 50 11.09 12.32 5.37
CA HIS A 50 10.37 12.77 4.17
C HIS A 50 8.87 12.72 4.39
N ASP A 51 8.17 13.79 4.01
CA ASP A 51 6.71 13.77 3.97
C ASP A 51 6.25 13.08 2.68
N VAL A 52 5.66 11.90 2.84
CA VAL A 52 5.26 11.03 1.73
C VAL A 52 4.09 11.58 0.90
N GLU A 53 3.42 12.64 1.37
CA GLU A 53 2.47 13.40 0.56
C GLU A 53 3.20 14.32 -0.45
N ASN A 54 4.51 14.58 -0.27
CA ASN A 54 5.33 15.33 -1.23
C ASN A 54 5.92 14.39 -2.27
N ILE A 55 5.31 14.33 -3.43
CA ILE A 55 5.70 13.49 -4.56
C ILE A 55 6.48 14.32 -5.59
N PRO A 56 7.53 13.78 -6.23
CA PRO A 56 8.03 12.39 -6.13
C PRO A 56 8.90 12.15 -4.89
N TRP A 57 8.88 10.92 -4.36
CA TRP A 57 9.78 10.51 -3.31
C TRP A 57 11.23 10.46 -3.82
N PRO A 58 12.24 10.61 -2.94
CA PRO A 58 13.66 10.63 -3.33
C PRO A 58 14.20 9.23 -3.67
N PHE A 59 13.37 8.40 -4.29
CA PHE A 59 13.69 7.06 -4.78
C PHE A 59 13.59 7.01 -6.29
N LYS A 60 14.44 6.17 -6.90
CA LYS A 60 14.34 5.86 -8.33
C LYS A 60 13.14 4.98 -8.60
N ASP A 61 12.69 5.03 -9.85
CA ASP A 61 11.73 4.06 -10.36
C ASP A 61 12.28 2.65 -10.15
N GLU A 62 11.41 1.73 -9.74
CA GLU A 62 11.71 0.31 -9.60
C GLU A 62 12.90 0.01 -8.67
N SER A 63 13.01 0.74 -7.56
CA SER A 63 14.15 0.68 -6.67
C SER A 63 13.92 -0.16 -5.40
N CYS A 64 12.71 -0.67 -5.15
CA CYS A 64 12.42 -1.55 -4.02
C CYS A 64 11.52 -2.72 -4.43
N SER A 65 11.60 -3.84 -3.71
CA SER A 65 10.79 -5.03 -3.97
C SER A 65 9.55 -5.14 -3.08
N MET A 66 9.52 -4.41 -1.98
CA MET A 66 8.38 -4.38 -1.06
C MET A 66 8.22 -3.02 -0.40
N ILE A 67 6.96 -2.60 -0.24
CA ILE A 67 6.56 -1.44 0.54
C ILE A 67 5.60 -1.90 1.63
N LEU A 68 5.87 -1.50 2.87
CA LEU A 68 4.99 -1.66 4.02
C LEU A 68 4.32 -0.32 4.33
N LEU A 69 3.00 -0.32 4.48
CA LEU A 69 2.18 0.79 4.95
C LEU A 69 1.43 0.31 6.19
N ASN A 70 1.99 0.55 7.36
CA ASN A 70 1.38 0.11 8.60
C ASN A 70 0.77 1.31 9.33
N HIS A 71 -0.55 1.41 9.35
CA HIS A 71 -1.28 2.55 9.92
C HIS A 71 -0.80 3.90 9.39
N LEU A 72 -0.73 4.01 8.06
CA LEU A 72 -0.35 5.23 7.37
C LEU A 72 -1.44 5.73 6.42
N ILE A 73 -2.03 4.83 5.62
CA ILE A 73 -2.91 5.23 4.52
C ILE A 73 -4.16 6.00 5.00
N GLU A 74 -4.61 5.72 6.20
CA GLU A 74 -5.72 6.42 6.85
C GLU A 74 -5.43 7.91 7.15
N HIS A 75 -4.15 8.28 7.21
CA HIS A 75 -3.69 9.66 7.41
C HIS A 75 -3.38 10.39 6.10
N ILE A 76 -3.29 9.68 4.97
CA ILE A 76 -3.09 10.31 3.65
C ILE A 76 -4.36 11.03 3.24
N LYS A 77 -4.23 12.29 2.83
CA LYS A 77 -5.38 13.08 2.39
C LYS A 77 -6.13 12.38 1.26
N PRO A 78 -7.46 12.24 1.32
CA PRO A 78 -8.25 11.45 0.36
C PRO A 78 -7.99 11.83 -1.11
N TRP A 79 -7.78 13.10 -1.40
CA TRP A 79 -7.51 13.58 -2.76
C TRP A 79 -6.08 13.29 -3.25
N LEU A 80 -5.17 12.87 -2.38
CA LEU A 80 -3.82 12.42 -2.71
C LEU A 80 -3.70 10.90 -2.83
N THR A 81 -4.73 10.14 -2.47
CA THR A 81 -4.67 8.67 -2.40
C THR A 81 -4.22 8.05 -3.73
N ILE A 82 -4.75 8.55 -4.85
CA ILE A 82 -4.40 8.02 -6.18
C ILE A 82 -2.93 8.29 -6.50
N ASP A 83 -2.47 9.53 -6.28
CA ASP A 83 -1.09 9.91 -6.57
C ASP A 83 -0.11 9.18 -5.64
N PHE A 84 -0.46 9.03 -4.36
CA PHE A 84 0.31 8.26 -3.39
C PHE A 84 0.46 6.78 -3.82
N MET A 85 -0.62 6.14 -4.22
CA MET A 85 -0.59 4.75 -4.71
C MET A 85 0.17 4.62 -6.03
N ASN A 86 0.09 5.62 -6.91
CA ASN A 86 0.88 5.68 -8.14
C ASN A 86 2.38 5.86 -7.83
N GLU A 87 2.72 6.59 -6.77
CA GLU A 87 4.11 6.75 -6.33
C GLU A 87 4.66 5.46 -5.72
N CYS A 88 3.88 4.77 -4.88
CA CYS A 88 4.22 3.41 -4.41
C CYS A 88 4.51 2.48 -5.61
N TRP A 89 3.66 2.53 -6.63
CA TRP A 89 3.83 1.74 -7.85
C TRP A 89 5.10 2.10 -8.60
N ARG A 90 5.43 3.40 -8.73
CA ARG A 90 6.64 3.87 -9.39
C ARG A 90 7.90 3.32 -8.74
N VAL A 91 7.94 3.38 -7.40
CA VAL A 91 9.12 3.00 -6.62
C VAL A 91 9.30 1.48 -6.54
N LEU A 92 8.20 0.71 -6.55
CA LEU A 92 8.25 -0.75 -6.58
C LEU A 92 8.79 -1.27 -7.91
N GLU A 93 9.67 -2.27 -7.84
CA GLU A 93 10.08 -3.03 -9.03
C GLU A 93 8.90 -3.81 -9.63
N PHE A 94 9.05 -4.25 -10.88
CA PHE A 94 8.04 -5.12 -11.50
C PHE A 94 7.76 -6.33 -10.63
N ASN A 95 6.49 -6.66 -10.45
CA ASN A 95 6.03 -7.74 -9.58
C ASN A 95 6.32 -7.51 -8.08
N GLY A 96 6.72 -6.30 -7.68
CA GLY A 96 6.92 -5.90 -6.28
C GLY A 96 5.63 -5.90 -5.47
N LEU A 97 5.75 -6.04 -4.17
CA LEU A 97 4.63 -6.23 -3.23
C LEU A 97 4.40 -4.99 -2.38
N LEU A 98 3.17 -4.53 -2.32
CA LEU A 98 2.68 -3.56 -1.34
C LEU A 98 1.88 -4.31 -0.28
N ILE A 99 2.24 -4.14 0.99
CA ILE A 99 1.47 -4.63 2.14
C ILE A 99 0.94 -3.42 2.90
N LEU A 100 -0.37 -3.37 3.06
CA LEU A 100 -1.08 -2.28 3.70
C LEU A 100 -1.89 -2.83 4.87
N VAL A 101 -1.76 -2.21 6.04
CA VAL A 101 -2.61 -2.45 7.22
C VAL A 101 -3.17 -1.11 7.67
N THR A 102 -4.48 -1.04 7.85
CA THR A 102 -5.18 0.19 8.24
C THR A 102 -6.43 -0.16 9.06
N PRO A 103 -6.89 0.69 9.97
CA PRO A 103 -8.17 0.48 10.60
C PRO A 103 -9.29 0.37 9.56
N TYR A 104 -10.13 -0.66 9.69
CA TYR A 104 -11.28 -0.82 8.80
C TYR A 104 -12.18 0.41 8.86
N GLY A 105 -12.53 0.98 7.71
CA GLY A 105 -13.19 2.28 7.60
C GLY A 105 -14.51 2.43 8.35
N PHE A 106 -15.19 1.33 8.70
CA PHE A 106 -16.39 1.32 9.56
C PHE A 106 -16.10 0.88 11.00
N SER A 107 -14.83 0.72 11.38
CA SER A 107 -14.48 0.32 12.76
C SER A 107 -14.40 1.53 13.68
N LEU A 108 -14.60 1.27 14.99
CA LEU A 108 -14.38 2.28 16.01
C LEU A 108 -12.91 2.78 15.99
N ARG A 109 -11.97 1.91 15.64
CA ARG A 109 -10.53 2.26 15.53
C ARG A 109 -10.26 3.33 14.49
N HIS A 110 -11.03 3.36 13.39
CA HIS A 110 -10.91 4.43 12.41
C HIS A 110 -11.40 5.77 12.98
N PHE A 111 -12.53 5.78 13.65
CA PHE A 111 -13.16 7.02 14.14
C PHE A 111 -12.58 7.57 15.45
N GLN A 112 -11.84 6.76 16.22
CA GLN A 112 -11.29 7.20 17.50
C GLN A 112 -10.12 8.19 17.36
N ASP A 113 -9.40 8.17 16.21
CA ASP A 113 -8.30 9.09 15.95
C ASP A 113 -8.81 10.24 15.06
N PRO A 114 -8.76 11.50 15.54
CA PRO A 114 -9.27 12.66 14.79
C PRO A 114 -8.44 13.00 13.54
N THR A 115 -7.27 12.38 13.35
CA THR A 115 -6.41 12.59 12.19
C THR A 115 -6.65 11.55 11.07
N HIS A 116 -7.46 10.52 11.32
CA HIS A 116 -7.89 9.58 10.30
C HIS A 116 -8.88 10.25 9.33
N CYS A 117 -8.48 10.44 8.11
CA CYS A 117 -9.26 11.14 7.08
C CYS A 117 -9.56 10.32 5.84
N ASN A 118 -8.96 9.11 5.72
CA ASN A 118 -9.03 8.26 4.54
C ASN A 118 -9.50 6.84 4.92
N PRO A 119 -10.81 6.61 5.03
CA PRO A 119 -11.35 5.30 5.41
C PRO A 119 -11.20 4.29 4.27
N TRP A 120 -10.57 3.15 4.56
CA TRP A 120 -10.47 2.02 3.65
C TRP A 120 -11.41 0.90 4.07
N VAL A 121 -12.08 0.32 3.08
CA VAL A 121 -12.95 -0.85 3.21
C VAL A 121 -12.53 -1.90 2.17
N GLU A 122 -13.12 -3.09 2.22
CA GLU A 122 -12.78 -4.19 1.31
C GLU A 122 -12.90 -3.85 -0.18
N SER A 123 -13.76 -2.91 -0.53
CA SER A 123 -13.93 -2.47 -1.91
C SER A 123 -12.92 -1.41 -2.36
N THR A 124 -12.28 -0.70 -1.42
CA THR A 124 -11.37 0.39 -1.74
C THR A 124 -10.17 -0.03 -2.60
N PRO A 125 -9.49 -1.16 -2.35
CA PRO A 125 -8.37 -1.61 -3.18
C PRO A 125 -8.73 -1.85 -4.65
N PHE A 126 -10.01 -2.12 -4.94
CA PHE A 126 -10.45 -2.40 -6.32
C PHE A 126 -10.46 -1.18 -7.24
N TYR A 127 -10.33 0.03 -6.70
CA TYR A 127 -10.07 1.22 -7.51
C TYR A 127 -8.74 1.15 -8.27
N PHE A 128 -7.82 0.26 -7.84
CA PHE A 128 -6.49 0.07 -8.42
C PHE A 128 -6.37 -1.20 -9.26
N VAL A 129 -7.43 -2.01 -9.34
CA VAL A 129 -7.44 -3.30 -10.04
C VAL A 129 -8.16 -3.17 -11.38
N PRO A 130 -7.46 -3.31 -12.53
CA PRO A 130 -8.07 -3.24 -13.84
C PRO A 130 -9.14 -4.33 -14.04
N GLY A 131 -10.04 -4.09 -14.97
CA GLY A 131 -11.18 -5.00 -15.19
C GLY A 131 -12.36 -4.80 -14.24
N ASN A 132 -12.36 -3.73 -13.49
CA ASN A 132 -13.32 -3.39 -12.47
C ASN A 132 -13.94 -2.02 -12.74
N ASN A 133 -15.24 -1.87 -12.57
CA ASN A 133 -15.93 -0.60 -12.79
C ASN A 133 -15.39 0.54 -11.91
N LEU A 134 -14.85 0.24 -10.72
CA LEU A 134 -14.25 1.23 -9.84
C LEU A 134 -12.92 1.73 -10.41
N TYR A 135 -12.10 0.83 -10.97
CA TYR A 135 -10.86 1.21 -11.65
C TYR A 135 -11.11 2.18 -12.81
N ASP A 136 -12.16 1.94 -13.60
CA ASP A 136 -12.48 2.73 -14.78
C ASP A 136 -12.80 4.21 -14.48
N ILE A 137 -13.05 4.56 -13.21
CA ILE A 137 -13.33 5.93 -12.78
C ILE A 137 -12.07 6.79 -12.85
N TYR A 138 -10.95 6.30 -12.31
CA TYR A 138 -9.72 7.08 -12.16
C TYR A 138 -8.55 6.57 -13.00
N LYS A 139 -8.58 5.30 -13.41
CA LYS A 139 -7.53 4.61 -14.19
C LYS A 139 -6.11 4.84 -13.64
N PRO A 140 -5.89 4.57 -12.36
CA PRO A 140 -4.56 4.72 -11.75
C PRO A 140 -3.57 3.69 -12.30
N LYS A 141 -2.36 3.64 -11.75
CA LYS A 141 -1.43 2.55 -11.99
C LYS A 141 -2.04 1.21 -11.53
N GLN A 142 -1.68 0.14 -12.22
CA GLN A 142 -2.37 -1.15 -12.15
C GLN A 142 -1.80 -2.06 -11.06
N TRP A 143 -2.71 -2.65 -10.31
CA TRP A 143 -2.39 -3.59 -9.25
C TRP A 143 -3.24 -4.86 -9.39
N THR A 144 -2.75 -5.97 -8.81
CA THR A 144 -3.59 -7.12 -8.49
C THR A 144 -3.62 -7.33 -6.98
N ILE A 145 -4.75 -7.80 -6.45
CA ILE A 145 -4.88 -8.13 -5.03
C ILE A 145 -4.46 -9.57 -4.82
N GLU A 146 -3.41 -9.78 -4.04
CA GLU A 146 -2.95 -11.10 -3.63
C GLU A 146 -3.76 -11.61 -2.43
N LYS A 147 -3.99 -10.72 -1.45
CA LYS A 147 -4.66 -11.07 -0.22
C LYS A 147 -5.43 -9.88 0.35
N LEU A 148 -6.58 -10.18 0.95
CA LEU A 148 -7.39 -9.23 1.70
C LEU A 148 -7.82 -9.92 2.99
N ILE A 149 -7.56 -9.30 4.12
CA ILE A 149 -7.73 -9.89 5.44
C ILE A 149 -8.43 -8.89 6.35
N TYR A 150 -9.38 -9.39 7.16
CA TYR A 150 -9.86 -8.69 8.33
C TYR A 150 -9.17 -9.25 9.56
N ALA A 151 -8.49 -8.40 10.30
CA ALA A 151 -7.97 -8.77 11.61
C ALA A 151 -9.09 -8.71 12.67
N VAL A 152 -8.95 -9.56 13.68
CA VAL A 152 -9.95 -9.67 14.77
C VAL A 152 -10.09 -8.36 15.55
N ASP A 153 -9.03 -7.56 15.57
CA ASP A 153 -8.94 -6.28 16.24
C ASP A 153 -9.54 -5.11 15.46
N GLY A 154 -10.07 -5.36 14.26
CA GLY A 154 -10.77 -4.37 13.45
C GLY A 154 -9.90 -3.68 12.40
N ASP A 155 -8.75 -4.26 12.05
CA ASP A 155 -7.92 -3.78 10.96
C ASP A 155 -8.23 -4.50 9.64
N LEU A 156 -8.00 -3.80 8.54
CA LEU A 156 -8.01 -4.29 7.18
C LEU A 156 -6.56 -4.44 6.71
N GLY A 157 -6.18 -5.67 6.37
CA GLY A 157 -4.92 -5.97 5.72
C GLY A 157 -5.10 -6.23 4.23
N VAL A 158 -4.28 -5.61 3.40
CA VAL A 158 -4.30 -5.79 1.94
C VAL A 158 -2.90 -6.02 1.43
N ALA A 159 -2.70 -7.09 0.67
CA ALA A 159 -1.48 -7.31 -0.09
C ALA A 159 -1.79 -7.12 -1.58
N MET A 160 -1.07 -6.21 -2.21
CA MET A 160 -1.24 -5.86 -3.62
C MET A 160 0.09 -6.00 -4.35
N ARG A 161 0.04 -6.51 -5.57
CA ARG A 161 1.22 -6.67 -6.41
C ARG A 161 1.18 -5.70 -7.57
N LYS A 162 2.32 -5.02 -7.81
CA LYS A 162 2.52 -4.20 -9.00
C LYS A 162 2.40 -5.07 -10.25
N ILE A 163 1.54 -4.67 -11.17
CA ILE A 163 1.45 -5.24 -12.52
C ILE A 163 1.61 -4.13 -13.55
N GLU A 164 2.08 -4.49 -14.73
CA GLU A 164 2.04 -3.64 -15.91
C GLU A 164 0.79 -3.97 -16.74
N ASP A 165 0.65 -3.35 -17.90
CA ASP A 165 -0.51 -3.56 -18.75
C ASP A 165 -0.83 -5.04 -18.93
N ILE A 166 -1.98 -5.44 -18.43
CA ILE A 166 -2.44 -6.81 -18.51
C ILE A 166 -3.21 -7.06 -19.80
N SER A 167 -3.10 -8.30 -20.32
CA SER A 167 -3.91 -8.69 -21.48
C SER A 167 -5.41 -8.73 -21.10
N PRO A 168 -6.31 -8.61 -22.10
CA PRO A 168 -7.74 -8.74 -21.87
C PRO A 168 -8.14 -10.08 -21.22
N GLU A 169 -7.38 -11.16 -21.47
CA GLU A 169 -7.59 -12.48 -20.86
C GLU A 169 -7.28 -12.44 -19.37
N THR A 170 -6.13 -11.87 -18.99
CA THR A 170 -5.72 -11.70 -17.58
C THR A 170 -6.70 -10.79 -16.84
N GLU A 171 -7.15 -9.70 -17.46
CA GLU A 171 -8.18 -8.83 -16.89
C GLU A 171 -9.47 -9.59 -16.57
N LYS A 172 -9.90 -10.47 -17.47
CA LYS A 172 -11.07 -11.34 -17.26
C LYS A 172 -10.87 -12.33 -16.11
N GLU A 173 -9.68 -12.89 -15.96
CA GLU A 173 -9.33 -13.78 -14.85
C GLU A 173 -9.37 -13.05 -13.52
N VAL A 174 -8.77 -11.87 -13.44
CA VAL A 174 -8.81 -10.99 -12.25
C VAL A 174 -10.25 -10.67 -11.88
N ARG A 175 -11.06 -10.26 -12.85
CA ARG A 175 -12.50 -9.99 -12.67
C ARG A 175 -13.26 -11.20 -12.13
N ASN A 176 -13.00 -12.38 -12.64
CA ASN A 176 -13.66 -13.61 -12.20
C ASN A 176 -13.24 -14.02 -10.78
N LYS A 177 -11.95 -13.92 -10.45
CA LYS A 177 -11.40 -14.23 -9.11
C LYS A 177 -12.10 -13.45 -8.01
N TRP A 178 -12.43 -12.17 -8.26
CA TRP A 178 -12.99 -11.26 -7.25
C TRP A 178 -14.48 -10.97 -7.40
N LYS A 179 -15.16 -11.60 -8.37
CA LYS A 179 -16.58 -11.36 -8.67
C LYS A 179 -17.50 -11.51 -7.46
N HIS A 180 -17.22 -12.47 -6.56
CA HIS A 180 -18.03 -12.69 -5.36
C HIS A 180 -17.83 -11.62 -4.28
N VAL A 181 -16.68 -10.98 -4.20
CA VAL A 181 -16.42 -9.86 -3.29
C VAL A 181 -17.31 -8.67 -3.66
N TYR A 182 -17.51 -8.43 -4.96
CA TYR A 182 -18.41 -7.40 -5.46
C TYR A 182 -19.89 -7.70 -5.27
N MET A 183 -20.28 -8.96 -5.48
CA MET A 183 -21.66 -9.39 -5.34
C MET A 183 -22.07 -9.54 -3.88
N GLY A 184 -21.09 -9.74 -2.98
CA GLY A 184 -21.28 -9.90 -1.54
C GLY A 184 -21.76 -8.63 -0.83
N ALA A 185 -21.48 -7.44 -1.36
CA ALA A 185 -21.98 -6.17 -0.79
C ALA A 185 -23.52 -6.07 -0.76
N LYS A 186 -24.23 -6.94 -1.51
CA LYS A 186 -25.70 -7.03 -1.48
C LYS A 186 -26.26 -8.13 -0.58
N LYS A 187 -25.46 -9.08 -0.10
CA LYS A 187 -25.96 -10.22 0.72
C LYS A 187 -24.83 -10.84 1.55
N THR A 188 -24.33 -10.19 2.60
CA THR A 188 -23.58 -10.94 3.61
C THR A 188 -24.16 -10.71 5.00
N PRO A 189 -24.72 -11.79 5.62
CA PRO A 189 -24.50 -11.93 7.03
C PRO A 189 -23.00 -12.20 7.21
N TYR A 190 -22.40 -11.47 8.16
CA TYR A 190 -21.01 -11.62 8.58
C TYR A 190 -20.63 -13.08 8.79
N ASN A 191 -20.13 -13.76 7.78
CA ASN A 191 -19.44 -15.05 7.94
C ASN A 191 -17.96 -14.74 8.12
N ARG A 192 -17.58 -14.66 9.40
CA ARG A 192 -16.21 -14.57 9.87
C ARG A 192 -15.49 -15.90 9.62
N GLU A 193 -14.96 -16.15 8.46
CA GLU A 193 -13.85 -17.10 8.34
C GLU A 193 -12.56 -16.37 8.71
N ILE A 194 -12.17 -16.58 9.95
CA ILE A 194 -10.91 -16.10 10.52
C ILE A 194 -9.80 -16.94 9.88
N MET A 195 -9.14 -16.43 8.84
CA MET A 195 -7.87 -17.01 8.43
C MET A 195 -6.80 -16.58 9.44
N LYS A 196 -6.39 -17.53 10.28
CA LYS A 196 -5.21 -17.37 11.13
C LYS A 196 -3.98 -17.26 10.23
N VAL A 197 -3.37 -16.09 10.20
CA VAL A 197 -2.03 -15.93 9.65
C VAL A 197 -1.06 -16.19 10.79
N HIS A 198 -0.26 -17.24 10.68
CA HIS A 198 0.93 -17.39 11.50
C HIS A 198 2.01 -16.49 10.88
N VAL A 199 2.47 -15.52 11.67
CA VAL A 199 3.66 -14.71 11.40
C VAL A 199 4.90 -15.56 11.70
#